data_2580c931140ab01687221243cc827ff5
#
_entry.id   2580c931140ab01687221243cc827ff5
#
_cell.length_a   1.000
_cell.length_b   1.000
_cell.length_c   1.000
_cell.angle_alpha   90.00
_cell.angle_beta   90.00
_cell.angle_gamma   90.00
#
_symmetry.space_group_name_H-M   'P 1'
#
loop_
_entity.id
_entity.type
_entity.pdbx_description
1 polymer ?
#
loop_
_entity_poly.entity_id
_entity_poly.type
_entity_poly.pdbx_seq_one_letter_code
_entity_poly.pdbx_strand_id
1 'polypeptide(L)'
;MDKGHEHHAAPLEESVGAAIRELRQRHGLTIADVSEQANVSRGMLSKIENGQTTPGLETLARIARALGVPMSMLFSRYDAPDGSAQHVKAGRGMETVRRGTRDGHTYQLLAYDRGPRKVFEPFLVTIEDDSQRYPTFQHPGNEFIYLLEGEVEYRCGQQTYLLEPGDALSFPGTVPHGPERLVKCPIRMLSVIVYADEGR
;
A
#
# COMPACT_ATOMS: atom_id res chain seq x y z
N MET A 1 -19.90 -4.97 -26.89
CA MET A 1 -19.57 -3.63 -26.37
C MET A 1 -19.70 -3.69 -24.85
N ASP A 2 -18.64 -4.07 -24.21
CA ASP A 2 -18.59 -4.20 -22.75
C ASP A 2 -18.19 -2.84 -22.18
N LYS A 3 -19.14 -2.16 -21.55
CA LYS A 3 -18.85 -0.92 -20.82
C LYS A 3 -18.15 -1.34 -19.52
N GLY A 4 -16.82 -1.33 -19.57
CA GLY A 4 -16.01 -1.49 -18.39
C GLY A 4 -16.48 -0.52 -17.29
N HIS A 5 -17.01 -1.04 -16.21
CA HIS A 5 -17.24 -0.30 -14.99
C HIS A 5 -15.86 0.10 -14.44
N GLU A 6 -15.44 1.32 -14.78
CA GLU A 6 -14.39 1.99 -14.02
C GLU A 6 -14.95 2.17 -12.61
N HIS A 7 -14.46 1.37 -11.67
CA HIS A 7 -14.66 1.65 -10.26
C HIS A 7 -13.92 2.95 -9.93
N HIS A 8 -14.59 4.08 -10.10
CA HIS A 8 -14.17 5.30 -9.46
C HIS A 8 -14.33 5.11 -7.95
N ALA A 9 -13.22 5.08 -7.23
CA ALA A 9 -13.26 5.30 -5.79
C ALA A 9 -14.06 6.61 -5.56
N ALA A 10 -14.91 6.62 -4.53
CA ALA A 10 -15.64 7.83 -4.18
C ALA A 10 -14.65 9.00 -4.02
N PRO A 11 -15.00 10.22 -4.43
CA PRO A 11 -14.14 11.37 -4.26
C PRO A 11 -13.59 11.45 -2.84
N LEU A 12 -12.34 11.89 -2.69
CA LEU A 12 -11.65 11.95 -1.39
C LEU A 12 -12.49 12.71 -0.36
N GLU A 13 -13.07 13.83 -0.76
CA GLU A 13 -13.94 14.67 0.10
C GLU A 13 -15.17 13.92 0.60
N GLU A 14 -15.80 13.10 -0.21
CA GLU A 14 -16.95 12.29 0.17
C GLU A 14 -16.54 11.20 1.17
N SER A 15 -15.43 10.51 0.91
CA SER A 15 -14.90 9.45 1.75
C SER A 15 -14.48 9.97 3.13
N VAL A 16 -13.76 11.10 3.16
CA VAL A 16 -13.33 11.77 4.40
C VAL A 16 -14.54 12.31 5.17
N GLY A 17 -15.47 12.94 4.48
CA GLY A 17 -16.69 13.46 5.09
C GLY A 17 -17.53 12.36 5.74
N ALA A 18 -17.71 11.24 5.04
CA ALA A 18 -18.41 10.07 5.56
C ALA A 18 -17.71 9.47 6.79
N ALA A 19 -16.37 9.39 6.79
CA ALA A 19 -15.60 8.91 7.94
C ALA A 19 -15.76 9.82 9.15
N ILE A 20 -15.70 11.14 8.98
CA ILE A 20 -15.93 12.13 10.06
C ILE A 20 -17.32 11.96 10.65
N ARG A 21 -18.35 11.86 9.80
CA ARG A 21 -19.74 11.66 10.23
C ARG A 21 -19.91 10.38 11.03
N GLU A 22 -19.36 9.27 10.55
CA GLU A 22 -19.45 7.99 11.24
C GLU A 22 -18.75 8.02 12.60
N LEU A 23 -17.53 8.57 12.69
CA LEU A 23 -16.79 8.71 13.94
C LEU A 23 -17.56 9.58 14.94
N ARG A 24 -18.09 10.70 14.48
CA ARG A 24 -18.94 11.57 15.30
C ARG A 24 -20.15 10.81 15.88
N GLN A 25 -20.86 10.08 15.02
CA GLN A 25 -22.05 9.32 15.44
C GLN A 25 -21.71 8.17 16.39
N ARG A 26 -20.62 7.44 16.14
CA ARG A 26 -20.13 6.37 17.04
C ARG A 26 -19.80 6.88 18.43
N HIS A 27 -19.30 8.10 18.52
CA HIS A 27 -18.99 8.74 19.81
C HIS A 27 -20.20 9.45 20.43
N GLY A 28 -21.39 9.36 19.82
CA GLY A 28 -22.61 9.99 20.31
C GLY A 28 -22.61 11.53 20.28
N LEU A 29 -21.70 12.12 19.47
CA LEU A 29 -21.53 13.56 19.38
C LEU A 29 -22.50 14.20 18.36
N THR A 30 -22.96 15.41 18.65
CA THR A 30 -23.74 16.23 17.71
C THR A 30 -22.80 17.05 16.79
N ILE A 31 -23.32 17.56 15.67
CA ILE A 31 -22.61 18.55 14.86
C ILE A 31 -22.16 19.75 15.69
N ALA A 32 -23.00 20.18 16.65
CA ALA A 32 -22.70 21.31 17.53
C ALA A 32 -21.44 21.03 18.37
N ASP A 33 -21.38 19.85 19.01
CA ASP A 33 -20.29 19.48 19.90
C ASP A 33 -18.94 19.49 19.16
N VAL A 34 -18.89 18.83 18.00
CA VAL A 34 -17.65 18.77 17.21
C VAL A 34 -17.28 20.12 16.60
N SER A 35 -18.27 20.90 16.16
CA SER A 35 -18.04 22.25 15.61
C SER A 35 -17.43 23.19 16.64
N GLU A 36 -17.92 23.16 17.86
CA GLU A 36 -17.41 23.97 18.97
C GLU A 36 -15.98 23.59 19.34
N GLN A 37 -15.72 22.28 19.54
CA GLN A 37 -14.40 21.79 19.91
C GLN A 37 -13.36 21.96 18.79
N ALA A 38 -13.77 21.78 17.52
CA ALA A 38 -12.89 21.96 16.38
C ALA A 38 -12.72 23.42 15.94
N ASN A 39 -13.47 24.37 16.56
CA ASN A 39 -13.52 25.76 16.15
C ASN A 39 -13.83 25.92 14.65
N VAL A 40 -14.91 25.28 14.20
CA VAL A 40 -15.46 25.40 12.83
C VAL A 40 -16.95 25.72 12.94
N SER A 41 -17.53 26.38 11.94
CA SER A 41 -18.97 26.61 11.96
C SER A 41 -19.76 25.31 11.74
N ARG A 42 -20.95 25.19 12.31
CA ARG A 42 -21.85 24.04 12.07
C ARG A 42 -22.14 23.80 10.60
N GLY A 43 -22.33 24.89 9.84
CA GLY A 43 -22.54 24.79 8.40
C GLY A 43 -21.31 24.27 7.65
N MET A 44 -20.10 24.65 8.08
CA MET A 44 -18.84 24.12 7.51
C MET A 44 -18.70 22.63 7.82
N LEU A 45 -18.87 22.21 9.06
CA LEU A 45 -18.79 20.80 9.42
C LEU A 45 -19.83 19.97 8.65
N SER A 46 -21.07 20.46 8.53
CA SER A 46 -22.10 19.79 7.74
C SER A 46 -21.72 19.65 6.27
N LYS A 47 -21.15 20.69 5.65
CA LYS A 47 -20.65 20.60 4.26
C LYS A 47 -19.50 19.61 4.12
N ILE A 48 -18.58 19.57 5.08
CA ILE A 48 -17.48 18.59 5.11
C ILE A 48 -18.03 17.17 5.21
N GLU A 49 -18.93 16.90 6.15
CA GLU A 49 -19.55 15.58 6.34
C GLU A 49 -20.35 15.08 5.13
N ASN A 50 -20.82 15.99 4.28
CA ASN A 50 -21.55 15.66 3.05
C ASN A 50 -20.66 15.71 1.78
N GLY A 51 -19.33 15.83 1.92
CA GLY A 51 -18.41 15.88 0.80
C GLY A 51 -18.55 17.12 -0.09
N GLN A 52 -19.21 18.18 0.38
CA GLN A 52 -19.50 19.38 -0.38
C GLN A 52 -18.36 20.42 -0.36
N THR A 53 -17.32 20.15 0.41
CA THR A 53 -16.12 21.00 0.52
C THR A 53 -14.94 20.20 1.00
N THR A 54 -13.76 20.57 0.53
CA THR A 54 -12.49 19.97 0.92
C THR A 54 -11.87 20.81 2.04
N PRO A 55 -11.79 20.29 3.29
CA PRO A 55 -11.14 21.01 4.38
C PRO A 55 -9.62 20.97 4.22
N GLY A 56 -8.94 22.05 4.61
CA GLY A 56 -7.47 22.05 4.71
C GLY A 56 -7.00 21.15 5.86
N LEU A 57 -5.72 20.71 5.79
CA LEU A 57 -5.09 19.79 6.75
C LEU A 57 -5.22 20.26 8.21
N GLU A 58 -5.10 21.57 8.46
CA GLU A 58 -5.27 22.15 9.81
C GLU A 58 -6.70 21.96 10.32
N THR A 59 -7.70 22.12 9.47
CA THR A 59 -9.11 21.88 9.83
C THR A 59 -9.36 20.41 10.11
N LEU A 60 -8.80 19.49 9.30
CA LEU A 60 -8.85 18.06 9.56
C LEU A 60 -8.20 17.69 10.89
N ALA A 61 -7.03 18.26 11.20
CA ALA A 61 -6.35 18.02 12.46
C ALA A 61 -7.19 18.48 13.68
N ARG A 62 -7.88 19.62 13.57
CA ARG A 62 -8.79 20.10 14.63
C ARG A 62 -10.01 19.19 14.79
N ILE A 63 -10.61 18.74 13.69
CA ILE A 63 -11.74 17.82 13.71
C ILE A 63 -11.32 16.47 14.32
N ALA A 64 -10.18 15.90 13.91
CA ALA A 64 -9.66 14.65 14.46
C ALA A 64 -9.43 14.75 15.98
N ARG A 65 -8.87 15.88 16.44
CA ARG A 65 -8.68 16.16 17.87
C ARG A 65 -10.01 16.26 18.61
N ALA A 66 -10.99 16.95 18.05
CA ALA A 66 -12.33 17.07 18.61
C ALA A 66 -13.05 15.72 18.71
N LEU A 67 -12.79 14.81 17.77
CA LEU A 67 -13.28 13.44 17.78
C LEU A 67 -12.47 12.50 18.67
N GLY A 68 -11.31 12.92 19.19
CA GLY A 68 -10.44 12.08 20.01
C GLY A 68 -9.77 10.94 19.24
N VAL A 69 -9.53 11.11 17.93
CA VAL A 69 -8.96 10.08 17.06
C VAL A 69 -7.68 10.56 16.36
N PRO A 70 -6.77 9.67 15.97
CA PRO A 70 -5.68 10.01 15.06
C PRO A 70 -6.21 10.53 13.71
N MET A 71 -5.53 11.52 13.12
CA MET A 71 -5.95 12.10 11.83
C MET A 71 -6.05 11.04 10.70
N SER A 72 -5.24 9.99 10.74
CA SER A 72 -5.30 8.89 9.78
C SER A 72 -6.65 8.17 9.75
N MET A 73 -7.40 8.17 10.86
CA MET A 73 -8.73 7.58 10.92
C MET A 73 -9.74 8.31 10.03
N LEU A 74 -9.53 9.57 9.71
CA LEU A 74 -10.40 10.33 8.81
C LEU A 74 -10.28 9.86 7.36
N PHE A 75 -9.19 9.17 7.01
CA PHE A 75 -8.93 8.63 5.67
C PHE A 75 -9.23 7.14 5.55
N SER A 76 -9.66 6.50 6.62
CA SER A 76 -9.88 5.05 6.69
C SER A 76 -10.87 4.50 5.66
N ARG A 77 -11.77 5.33 5.13
CA ARG A 77 -12.75 4.96 4.11
C ARG A 77 -12.29 5.24 2.67
N TYR A 78 -11.29 6.08 2.49
CA TYR A 78 -10.87 6.49 1.14
C TYR A 78 -10.33 5.31 0.32
N ASP A 79 -9.57 4.45 0.97
CA ASP A 79 -9.00 3.26 0.35
C ASP A 79 -9.78 1.97 0.67
N ALA A 80 -10.91 2.08 1.38
CA ALA A 80 -11.76 0.93 1.67
C ALA A 80 -12.66 0.61 0.47
N PRO A 81 -12.56 -0.58 -0.16
CA PRO A 81 -13.54 -0.96 -1.17
C PRO A 81 -14.88 -1.28 -0.52
N ASP A 82 -15.94 -1.11 -1.28
CA ASP A 82 -17.25 -1.69 -1.02
C ASP A 82 -17.23 -3.21 -1.21
N GLY A 83 -16.26 -3.88 -0.64
CA GLY A 83 -16.08 -5.32 -0.81
C GLY A 83 -14.73 -5.79 -0.27
N SER A 84 -14.61 -7.07 -0.05
CA SER A 84 -13.41 -7.69 0.53
C SER A 84 -12.28 -7.95 -0.48
N ALA A 85 -12.49 -7.72 -1.78
CA ALA A 85 -11.52 -8.01 -2.83
C ALA A 85 -10.83 -6.74 -3.35
N GLN A 86 -9.55 -6.87 -3.68
CA GLN A 86 -8.79 -5.88 -4.40
C GLN A 86 -8.42 -6.43 -5.77
N HIS A 87 -8.81 -5.75 -6.84
CA HIS A 87 -8.51 -6.16 -8.21
C HIS A 87 -7.57 -5.15 -8.87
N VAL A 88 -6.37 -5.60 -9.18
CA VAL A 88 -5.39 -4.84 -9.95
C VAL A 88 -5.28 -5.49 -11.32
N LYS A 89 -5.65 -4.75 -12.37
CA LYS A 89 -5.54 -5.24 -13.76
C LYS A 89 -4.06 -5.41 -14.15
N ALA A 90 -3.78 -6.35 -15.05
CA ALA A 90 -2.44 -6.57 -15.57
C ALA A 90 -1.81 -5.26 -16.08
N GLY A 91 -0.57 -4.98 -15.67
CA GLY A 91 0.16 -3.77 -16.02
C GLY A 91 -0.34 -2.49 -15.34
N ARG A 92 -1.26 -2.59 -14.38
CA ARG A 92 -1.81 -1.44 -13.63
C ARG A 92 -1.41 -1.45 -12.14
N GLY A 93 -0.45 -2.30 -11.76
CA GLY A 93 0.14 -2.24 -10.43
C GLY A 93 0.79 -0.87 -10.20
N MET A 94 0.68 -0.36 -8.97
CA MET A 94 1.29 0.93 -8.61
C MET A 94 2.82 0.79 -8.61
N GLU A 95 3.50 1.57 -9.42
CA GLU A 95 4.96 1.60 -9.41
C GLU A 95 5.47 2.18 -8.09
N THR A 96 6.37 1.46 -7.47
CA THR A 96 6.93 1.82 -6.18
C THR A 96 8.45 1.99 -6.30
N VAL A 97 8.95 3.11 -5.77
CA VAL A 97 10.40 3.36 -5.72
C VAL A 97 11.00 2.56 -4.57
N ARG A 98 11.91 1.64 -4.90
CA ARG A 98 12.71 0.87 -3.94
C ARG A 98 14.20 1.03 -4.23
N ARG A 99 15.07 0.44 -3.41
CA ARG A 99 16.54 0.54 -3.61
C ARG A 99 16.95 0.08 -5.01
N GLY A 100 16.40 -1.03 -5.51
CA GLY A 100 16.70 -1.55 -6.84
C GLY A 100 16.15 -0.70 -7.99
N THR A 101 15.26 0.26 -7.76
CA THR A 101 14.72 1.12 -8.83
C THR A 101 15.81 1.97 -9.49
N ARG A 102 16.85 2.37 -8.74
CA ARG A 102 18.01 3.09 -9.28
C ARG A 102 18.92 2.21 -10.14
N ASP A 103 18.78 0.91 -9.98
CA ASP A 103 19.60 -0.13 -10.63
C ASP A 103 18.79 -0.87 -11.73
N GLY A 104 17.75 -0.24 -12.28
CA GLY A 104 16.95 -0.76 -13.38
C GLY A 104 15.85 -1.73 -13.01
N HIS A 105 15.58 -1.92 -11.70
CA HIS A 105 14.45 -2.76 -11.27
C HIS A 105 13.14 -1.98 -11.28
N THR A 106 12.10 -2.57 -11.83
CA THR A 106 10.72 -2.05 -11.71
C THR A 106 9.96 -2.87 -10.69
N TYR A 107 9.33 -2.18 -9.75
CA TYR A 107 8.48 -2.78 -8.71
C TYR A 107 7.04 -2.33 -8.90
N GLN A 108 6.16 -3.24 -9.25
CA GLN A 108 4.73 -2.97 -9.33
C GLN A 108 4.01 -3.63 -8.16
N LEU A 109 3.46 -2.82 -7.26
CA LEU A 109 2.67 -3.29 -6.13
C LEU A 109 1.32 -3.81 -6.64
N LEU A 110 1.02 -5.08 -6.35
CA LEU A 110 -0.18 -5.77 -6.84
C LEU A 110 -1.35 -5.73 -5.86
N ALA A 111 -1.06 -5.49 -4.60
CA ALA A 111 -2.05 -5.23 -3.56
C ALA A 111 -1.42 -4.38 -2.47
N TYR A 112 -2.22 -3.60 -1.74
CA TYR A 112 -1.74 -2.79 -0.63
C TYR A 112 -2.70 -2.90 0.56
N ASP A 113 -2.11 -2.89 1.76
CA ASP A 113 -2.88 -2.90 3.00
C ASP A 113 -3.62 -1.56 3.16
N ARG A 114 -4.85 -1.67 3.61
CA ARG A 114 -5.76 -0.54 3.81
C ARG A 114 -5.90 -0.14 5.28
N GLY A 115 -4.99 -0.57 6.08
CA GLY A 115 -4.97 -0.31 7.51
C GLY A 115 -3.67 0.34 7.96
N PRO A 116 -3.60 0.70 9.24
CA PRO A 116 -2.39 1.26 9.83
C PRO A 116 -1.25 0.23 9.97
N ARG A 117 -1.52 -1.04 9.72
CA ARG A 117 -0.55 -2.15 9.79
C ARG A 117 -0.31 -2.73 8.42
N LYS A 118 0.95 -2.86 8.06
CA LYS A 118 1.35 -3.66 6.92
C LYS A 118 1.29 -5.13 7.29
N VAL A 119 0.55 -5.92 6.53
CA VAL A 119 0.46 -7.37 6.69
C VAL A 119 1.26 -8.07 5.60
N PHE A 120 1.09 -7.65 4.36
CA PHE A 120 1.84 -8.21 3.23
C PHE A 120 1.97 -7.20 2.09
N GLU A 121 3.01 -7.35 1.29
CA GLU A 121 3.25 -6.54 0.08
C GLU A 121 3.62 -7.48 -1.08
N PRO A 122 2.70 -7.74 -2.03
CA PRO A 122 2.99 -8.50 -3.23
C PRO A 122 3.47 -7.56 -4.34
N PHE A 123 4.65 -7.83 -4.90
CA PHE A 123 5.23 -7.10 -6.00
C PHE A 123 5.41 -7.99 -7.22
N LEU A 124 5.14 -7.43 -8.40
CA LEU A 124 5.76 -7.91 -9.62
C LEU A 124 7.07 -7.13 -9.79
N VAL A 125 8.17 -7.85 -9.70
CA VAL A 125 9.51 -7.29 -9.92
C VAL A 125 9.95 -7.64 -11.33
N THR A 126 10.41 -6.64 -12.08
CA THR A 126 10.96 -6.81 -13.43
C THR A 126 12.37 -6.23 -13.48
N ILE A 127 13.31 -6.97 -14.09
CA ILE A 127 14.69 -6.55 -14.33
C ILE A 127 14.98 -6.82 -15.80
N GLU A 128 15.22 -5.74 -16.57
CA GLU A 128 15.30 -5.83 -18.03
C GLU A 128 16.70 -6.22 -18.54
N ASP A 129 17.75 -5.78 -17.86
CA ASP A 129 19.12 -6.04 -18.29
C ASP A 129 20.07 -6.26 -17.12
N ASP A 130 21.27 -6.79 -17.42
CA ASP A 130 22.31 -7.18 -16.48
C ASP A 130 23.40 -6.10 -16.28
N SER A 131 23.20 -4.90 -16.80
CA SER A 131 24.24 -3.86 -16.90
C SER A 131 24.68 -3.27 -15.56
N GLN A 132 24.02 -3.60 -14.46
CA GLN A 132 24.26 -2.97 -13.15
C GLN A 132 24.49 -3.99 -12.02
N ARG A 133 25.22 -3.56 -10.99
CA ARG A 133 25.38 -4.35 -9.76
C ARG A 133 24.13 -4.20 -8.91
N TYR A 134 23.61 -5.32 -8.43
CA TYR A 134 22.39 -5.33 -7.64
C TYR A 134 22.70 -5.12 -6.16
N PRO A 135 21.98 -4.21 -5.50
CA PRO A 135 22.16 -4.02 -4.07
C PRO A 135 21.65 -5.24 -3.31
N THR A 136 22.26 -5.48 -2.17
CA THR A 136 21.72 -6.42 -1.20
C THR A 136 20.58 -5.78 -0.44
N PHE A 137 19.47 -6.49 -0.34
CA PHE A 137 18.28 -6.05 0.39
C PHE A 137 18.24 -6.67 1.78
N GLN A 138 17.63 -5.95 2.71
CA GLN A 138 17.24 -6.43 4.03
C GLN A 138 15.99 -5.67 4.45
N HIS A 139 15.01 -6.37 5.03
CA HIS A 139 13.79 -5.77 5.55
C HIS A 139 13.16 -6.66 6.65
N PRO A 140 12.27 -6.14 7.49
CA PRO A 140 11.49 -6.97 8.41
C PRO A 140 10.58 -7.96 7.67
N GLY A 141 10.19 -9.04 8.37
CA GLY A 141 9.26 -10.04 7.85
C GLY A 141 9.93 -11.15 7.06
N ASN A 142 9.11 -11.96 6.41
CA ASN A 142 9.54 -13.03 5.51
C ASN A 142 9.24 -12.65 4.08
N GLU A 143 10.11 -13.07 3.17
CA GLU A 143 9.88 -12.90 1.74
C GLU A 143 9.70 -14.26 1.06
N PHE A 144 8.77 -14.30 0.12
CA PHE A 144 8.54 -15.40 -0.80
C PHE A 144 8.72 -14.88 -2.22
N ILE A 145 9.55 -15.57 -3.00
CA ILE A 145 9.77 -15.29 -4.42
C ILE A 145 9.30 -16.47 -5.25
N TYR A 146 8.64 -16.17 -6.37
CA TYR A 146 8.29 -17.15 -7.39
C TYR A 146 8.73 -16.61 -8.75
N LEU A 147 9.66 -17.30 -9.43
CA LEU A 147 10.17 -16.86 -10.72
C LEU A 147 9.18 -17.19 -11.84
N LEU A 148 8.82 -16.16 -12.61
CA LEU A 148 7.87 -16.24 -13.72
C LEU A 148 8.58 -16.33 -15.07
N GLU A 149 9.70 -15.62 -15.23
CA GLU A 149 10.42 -15.50 -16.49
C GLU A 149 11.91 -15.21 -16.24
N GLY A 150 12.77 -15.70 -17.14
CA GLY A 150 14.21 -15.54 -17.08
C GLY A 150 14.90 -16.57 -16.21
N GLU A 151 16.19 -16.37 -15.93
CA GLU A 151 17.01 -17.23 -15.06
C GLU A 151 17.92 -16.33 -14.22
N VAL A 152 17.98 -16.55 -12.91
CA VAL A 152 18.72 -15.70 -11.99
C VAL A 152 19.44 -16.51 -10.91
N GLU A 153 20.71 -16.21 -10.68
CA GLU A 153 21.39 -16.61 -9.44
C GLU A 153 20.99 -15.63 -8.34
N TYR A 154 20.26 -16.12 -7.38
CA TYR A 154 19.74 -15.32 -6.27
C TYR A 154 20.44 -15.68 -4.97
N ARG A 155 21.10 -14.71 -4.35
CA ARG A 155 21.81 -14.89 -3.09
C ARG A 155 20.86 -14.66 -1.91
N CYS A 156 20.96 -15.55 -0.93
CA CYS A 156 20.33 -15.41 0.36
C CYS A 156 21.35 -15.78 1.46
N GLY A 157 21.85 -14.79 2.16
CA GLY A 157 22.96 -14.93 3.11
C GLY A 157 24.23 -15.38 2.44
N GLN A 158 24.69 -16.57 2.81
CA GLN A 158 25.91 -17.20 2.30
C GLN A 158 25.65 -18.16 1.13
N GLN A 159 24.40 -18.40 0.79
CA GLN A 159 24.00 -19.36 -0.24
C GLN A 159 23.46 -18.66 -1.47
N THR A 160 23.78 -19.20 -2.63
CA THR A 160 23.28 -18.75 -3.94
C THR A 160 22.47 -19.88 -4.57
N TYR A 161 21.30 -19.54 -5.09
CA TYR A 161 20.36 -20.45 -5.72
C TYR A 161 20.17 -20.02 -7.17
N LEU A 162 20.34 -20.95 -8.11
CA LEU A 162 19.88 -20.74 -9.48
C LEU A 162 18.38 -20.97 -9.50
N LEU A 163 17.63 -19.93 -9.89
CA LEU A 163 16.19 -19.99 -10.05
C LEU A 163 15.84 -19.98 -11.52
N GLU A 164 14.97 -20.92 -11.92
CA GLU A 164 14.36 -21.06 -13.23
C GLU A 164 12.85 -20.80 -13.15
N PRO A 165 12.14 -20.51 -14.26
CA PRO A 165 10.70 -20.28 -14.24
C PRO A 165 9.94 -21.45 -13.60
N GLY A 166 9.14 -21.12 -12.59
CA GLY A 166 8.43 -22.11 -11.77
C GLY A 166 9.08 -22.40 -10.41
N ASP A 167 10.33 -21.97 -10.21
CA ASP A 167 11.00 -22.12 -8.92
C ASP A 167 10.49 -21.10 -7.89
N ALA A 168 10.52 -21.53 -6.63
CA ALA A 168 10.19 -20.70 -5.49
C ALA A 168 11.32 -20.67 -4.46
N LEU A 169 11.50 -19.52 -3.82
CA LEU A 169 12.43 -19.33 -2.71
C LEU A 169 11.74 -18.57 -1.58
N SER A 170 11.90 -19.05 -0.34
CA SER A 170 11.35 -18.37 0.84
C SER A 170 12.43 -18.22 1.90
N PHE A 171 12.50 -17.03 2.50
CA PHE A 171 13.54 -16.69 3.47
C PHE A 171 13.12 -15.56 4.41
N PRO A 172 13.76 -15.45 5.59
CA PRO A 172 13.61 -14.25 6.44
C PRO A 172 14.19 -13.03 5.74
N GLY A 173 13.41 -11.97 5.57
CA GLY A 173 13.85 -10.71 4.94
C GLY A 173 15.00 -10.02 5.67
N THR A 174 15.25 -10.37 6.94
CA THR A 174 16.37 -9.88 7.73
C THR A 174 17.73 -10.45 7.29
N VAL A 175 17.74 -11.54 6.53
CA VAL A 175 18.95 -12.07 5.90
C VAL A 175 19.29 -11.24 4.68
N PRO A 176 20.57 -10.82 4.47
CA PRO A 176 20.98 -10.13 3.24
C PRO A 176 20.67 -10.98 2.01
N HIS A 177 19.90 -10.44 1.06
CA HIS A 177 19.45 -11.18 -0.12
C HIS A 177 19.38 -10.28 -1.35
N GLY A 178 19.33 -10.88 -2.53
CA GLY A 178 19.19 -10.18 -3.81
C GLY A 178 19.72 -10.98 -4.98
N PRO A 179 19.43 -10.54 -6.23
CA PRO A 179 20.03 -11.12 -7.41
C PRO A 179 21.55 -10.91 -7.39
N GLU A 180 22.30 -11.96 -7.65
CA GLU A 180 23.77 -11.94 -7.72
C GLU A 180 24.24 -11.92 -9.18
N ARG A 181 23.58 -12.69 -10.03
CA ARG A 181 23.83 -12.72 -11.48
C ARG A 181 22.53 -13.00 -12.24
N LEU A 182 22.24 -12.18 -13.25
CA LEU A 182 21.15 -12.46 -14.19
C LEU A 182 21.70 -13.37 -15.28
N VAL A 183 21.17 -14.59 -15.35
CA VAL A 183 21.62 -15.61 -16.31
C VAL A 183 20.91 -15.42 -17.64
N LYS A 184 19.61 -15.09 -17.59
CA LYS A 184 18.80 -14.85 -18.78
C LYS A 184 17.72 -13.80 -18.48
N CYS A 185 17.80 -12.67 -19.15
CA CYS A 185 16.83 -11.56 -19.04
C CYS A 185 15.72 -11.67 -20.11
N PRO A 186 14.56 -11.02 -19.88
CA PRO A 186 14.25 -10.29 -18.66
C PRO A 186 13.95 -11.22 -17.49
N ILE A 187 14.22 -10.77 -16.26
CA ILE A 187 13.76 -11.46 -15.04
C ILE A 187 12.40 -10.89 -14.67
N ARG A 188 11.44 -11.76 -14.45
CA ARG A 188 10.14 -11.40 -13.87
C ARG A 188 9.82 -12.34 -12.72
N MET A 189 9.58 -11.78 -11.55
CA MET A 189 9.28 -12.58 -10.36
C MET A 189 8.15 -11.95 -9.55
N LEU A 190 7.33 -12.81 -8.96
CA LEU A 190 6.42 -12.42 -7.89
C LEU A 190 7.21 -12.44 -6.58
N SER A 191 7.34 -11.30 -5.92
CA SER A 191 7.89 -11.16 -4.57
C SER A 191 6.76 -10.80 -3.61
N VAL A 192 6.61 -11.57 -2.54
CA VAL A 192 5.60 -11.32 -1.51
C VAL A 192 6.31 -11.17 -0.17
N ILE A 193 6.27 -9.97 0.40
CA ILE A 193 6.79 -9.69 1.73
C ILE A 193 5.63 -9.81 2.71
N VAL A 194 5.80 -10.67 3.72
CA VAL A 194 4.83 -10.89 4.80
C VAL A 194 5.44 -10.37 6.09
N TYR A 195 4.79 -9.41 6.71
CA TYR A 195 5.21 -8.85 7.99
C TYR A 195 4.61 -9.65 9.13
N ALA A 196 5.45 -10.08 10.09
CA ALA A 196 4.95 -10.70 11.31
C ALA A 196 4.11 -9.68 12.09
N ASP A 197 2.95 -10.11 12.59
CA ASP A 197 2.23 -9.33 13.60
C ASP A 197 3.10 -9.35 14.87
N GLU A 198 3.83 -8.26 15.12
CA GLU A 198 4.46 -8.09 16.43
C GLU A 198 3.32 -7.90 17.44
N GLY A 199 2.80 -9.06 17.90
CA GLY A 199 1.77 -9.13 18.92
C GLY A 199 2.21 -8.34 20.16
N ARG A 200 1.30 -7.54 20.69
CA ARG A 200 1.41 -6.90 22.00
C ARG A 200 1.58 -7.95 23.10
#